data_ebe881c9d2384549cd4f08c2ea57f92b
#
_entry.id   ebe881c9d2384549cd4f08c2ea57f92b
#
_cell.length_a   1.000
_cell.length_b   1.000
_cell.length_c   1.000
_cell.angle_alpha   90.00
_cell.angle_beta   90.00
_cell.angle_gamma   90.00
#
_symmetry.space_group_name_H-M   'P 1'
#
loop_
_entity.id
_entity.type
_entity.pdbx_description
1 polymer ?
#
loop_
_entity_poly.entity_id
_entity_poly.type
_entity_poly.pdbx_seq_one_letter_code
_entity_poly.pdbx_strand_id
1 'polypeptide(L)'
;MRQRRGSVFQRSGSWAYAFSYTANGQRQQIKKQGFSTRKEAEQALTKALGDIDGGRLHGAGKQTVEGYLLSWFESWSASSQVKATTVAAVGIEVRKYLVPEIGKLRLKDLKAKHIQDMLSRLLANGRIHKDRAGATGLSAKTVRNIFVTLRHALNDAVRWELLPYNPTDKVTAPTWQRKEPRAWSAEQIAEFLHHATATADPYTAVWRLLFSTGMRRGELLGLRWSDIDLVESTVTVRQARVVAGSKVITTTPKSRAGNRTFSIDPGTVTQLAQLKNSQEAQAELFGYWFTDLVVVSPTGLPVQPKDLLQRFQRAAKAAGLPVIKLHEGRHSAATWALQEGVPVHVVSQRLGHSQTSTTVNVYAHVLPTADRQAAEQIGSKLEQLLQQAGHGSNGSRMAAASSELHDKNRTAQAETLTQQDRANTEKLEKSAPPRIRTEDLRIKSPML
;
A
#
# COMPACT_ATOMS: atom_id res chain seq x y z
N MET A 1 4.72 -42.52 -30.00
CA MET A 1 5.76 -42.09 -29.04
C MET A 1 6.80 -43.20 -28.88
N ARG A 2 8.08 -42.98 -29.26
CA ARG A 2 9.15 -43.95 -29.02
C ARG A 2 9.48 -43.94 -27.52
N GLN A 3 9.26 -45.04 -26.83
CA GLN A 3 9.68 -45.24 -25.42
C GLN A 3 11.20 -44.95 -25.33
N ARG A 4 11.58 -44.00 -24.52
CA ARG A 4 12.98 -43.72 -24.16
C ARG A 4 13.49 -44.88 -23.32
N ARG A 5 14.37 -45.71 -23.85
CA ARG A 5 14.98 -46.84 -23.14
C ARG A 5 16.35 -46.44 -22.62
N GLY A 6 16.57 -46.55 -21.33
CA GLY A 6 17.91 -46.53 -20.73
C GLY A 6 18.42 -47.97 -20.50
N SER A 7 19.71 -48.09 -20.26
CA SER A 7 20.40 -49.37 -19.96
C SER A 7 21.03 -49.33 -18.56
N VAL A 8 20.94 -50.42 -17.83
CA VAL A 8 21.62 -50.65 -16.56
C VAL A 8 22.68 -51.73 -16.79
N PHE A 9 23.92 -51.46 -16.37
CA PHE A 9 25.06 -52.35 -16.59
C PHE A 9 26.04 -52.26 -15.41
N GLN A 10 26.88 -53.28 -15.27
CA GLN A 10 27.95 -53.29 -14.27
C GLN A 10 29.27 -52.75 -14.85
N ARG A 11 29.95 -51.92 -14.08
CA ARG A 11 31.28 -51.40 -14.46
C ARG A 11 32.15 -51.23 -13.21
N SER A 12 33.37 -51.77 -13.27
CA SER A 12 34.36 -51.63 -12.18
C SER A 12 33.81 -51.97 -10.79
N GLY A 13 33.09 -53.08 -10.67
CA GLY A 13 32.53 -53.55 -9.38
C GLY A 13 31.27 -52.85 -8.86
N SER A 14 30.77 -51.82 -9.55
CA SER A 14 29.53 -51.17 -9.20
C SER A 14 28.52 -51.15 -10.35
N TRP A 15 27.24 -50.96 -10.03
CA TRP A 15 26.18 -50.83 -11.03
C TRP A 15 26.08 -49.39 -11.53
N ALA A 16 25.75 -49.25 -12.82
CA ALA A 16 25.63 -47.99 -13.53
C ALA A 16 24.38 -48.02 -14.42
N TYR A 17 23.85 -46.85 -14.73
CA TYR A 17 22.87 -46.67 -15.78
C TYR A 17 23.31 -45.65 -16.81
N ALA A 18 22.82 -45.79 -18.04
CA ALA A 18 22.97 -44.81 -19.10
C ALA A 18 21.69 -44.70 -19.93
N PHE A 19 21.39 -43.48 -20.36
CA PHE A 19 20.33 -43.22 -21.32
C PHE A 19 20.64 -41.95 -22.12
N SER A 20 19.99 -41.81 -23.29
CA SER A 20 20.15 -40.61 -24.13
C SER A 20 18.81 -39.91 -24.30
N TYR A 21 18.84 -38.59 -24.34
CA TYR A 21 17.70 -37.75 -24.64
C TYR A 21 18.11 -36.60 -25.56
N THR A 22 17.15 -35.98 -26.25
CA THR A 22 17.41 -34.81 -27.12
C THR A 22 16.95 -33.54 -26.39
N ALA A 23 17.89 -32.60 -26.25
CA ALA A 23 17.62 -31.27 -25.70
C ALA A 23 18.14 -30.23 -26.69
N ASN A 24 17.32 -29.20 -26.99
CA ASN A 24 17.67 -28.14 -27.94
C ASN A 24 18.21 -28.67 -29.30
N GLY A 25 17.60 -29.74 -29.82
CA GLY A 25 18.01 -30.36 -31.07
C GLY A 25 19.27 -31.19 -31.00
N GLN A 26 19.97 -31.24 -29.87
CA GLN A 26 21.21 -32.03 -29.68
C GLN A 26 20.94 -33.25 -28.79
N ARG A 27 21.57 -34.40 -29.22
CA ARG A 27 21.50 -35.64 -28.44
C ARG A 27 22.49 -35.58 -27.28
N GLN A 28 21.96 -35.63 -26.05
CA GLN A 28 22.75 -35.71 -24.81
C GLN A 28 22.67 -37.12 -24.20
N GLN A 29 23.75 -37.55 -23.58
CA GLN A 29 23.80 -38.83 -22.88
C GLN A 29 24.10 -38.61 -21.39
N ILE A 30 23.29 -39.21 -20.52
CA ILE A 30 23.53 -39.25 -19.09
C ILE A 30 24.01 -40.64 -18.70
N LYS A 31 25.13 -40.70 -17.96
CA LYS A 31 25.68 -41.91 -17.34
C LYS A 31 25.85 -41.62 -15.84
N LYS A 32 25.42 -42.54 -14.97
CA LYS A 32 25.66 -42.47 -13.54
C LYS A 32 26.06 -43.86 -13.03
N GLN A 33 27.11 -43.93 -12.22
CA GLN A 33 27.65 -45.17 -11.63
C GLN A 33 27.75 -45.05 -10.08
N GLY A 34 28.07 -46.14 -9.40
CA GLY A 34 28.28 -46.17 -7.95
C GLY A 34 27.09 -46.69 -7.18
N PHE A 35 26.22 -47.48 -7.84
CA PHE A 35 25.13 -48.18 -7.16
C PHE A 35 25.60 -49.55 -6.68
N SER A 36 25.18 -49.90 -5.45
CA SER A 36 25.60 -51.17 -4.86
C SER A 36 24.85 -52.39 -5.46
N THR A 37 23.61 -52.17 -5.95
CA THR A 37 22.78 -53.22 -6.54
C THR A 37 22.22 -52.81 -7.90
N ARG A 38 21.89 -53.82 -8.73
CA ARG A 38 21.17 -53.61 -9.99
C ARG A 38 19.82 -52.96 -9.77
N LYS A 39 19.09 -53.30 -8.71
CA LYS A 39 17.77 -52.76 -8.36
C LYS A 39 17.86 -51.27 -8.05
N GLU A 40 18.87 -50.83 -7.31
CA GLU A 40 19.13 -49.41 -7.04
C GLU A 40 19.39 -48.63 -8.32
N ALA A 41 20.20 -49.17 -9.23
CA ALA A 41 20.49 -48.53 -10.51
C ALA A 41 19.23 -48.44 -11.41
N GLU A 42 18.36 -49.48 -11.41
CA GLU A 42 17.09 -49.49 -12.15
C GLU A 42 16.09 -48.47 -11.58
N GLN A 43 15.97 -48.38 -10.26
CA GLN A 43 15.14 -47.37 -9.60
C GLN A 43 15.63 -45.91 -9.91
N ALA A 44 16.96 -45.73 -9.87
CA ALA A 44 17.57 -44.44 -10.20
C ALA A 44 17.38 -44.06 -11.69
N LEU A 45 17.44 -45.06 -12.59
CA LEU A 45 17.15 -44.91 -14.01
C LEU A 45 15.68 -44.49 -14.23
N THR A 46 14.74 -45.23 -13.61
CA THR A 46 13.30 -44.96 -13.71
C THR A 46 12.98 -43.56 -13.23
N LYS A 47 13.57 -43.14 -12.11
CA LYS A 47 13.44 -41.78 -11.60
C LYS A 47 14.01 -40.74 -12.58
N ALA A 48 15.21 -40.98 -13.13
CA ALA A 48 15.86 -40.06 -14.08
C ALA A 48 15.07 -39.94 -15.40
N LEU A 49 14.48 -41.04 -15.89
CA LEU A 49 13.59 -41.01 -17.07
C LEU A 49 12.29 -40.27 -16.78
N GLY A 50 11.67 -40.47 -15.61
CA GLY A 50 10.49 -39.74 -15.16
C GLY A 50 10.75 -38.22 -14.99
N ASP A 51 11.96 -37.86 -14.56
CA ASP A 51 12.38 -36.46 -14.44
C ASP A 51 12.53 -35.78 -15.81
N ILE A 52 12.90 -36.52 -16.86
CA ILE A 52 12.97 -36.02 -18.24
C ILE A 52 11.59 -35.98 -18.89
N ASP A 53 10.77 -37.02 -18.73
CA ASP A 53 9.43 -37.08 -19.30
C ASP A 53 8.50 -36.02 -18.65
N GLY A 54 8.78 -35.64 -17.40
CA GLY A 54 8.18 -34.51 -16.71
C GLY A 54 8.80 -33.13 -16.98
N GLY A 55 9.70 -33.01 -17.97
CA GLY A 55 10.35 -31.73 -18.31
C GLY A 55 11.40 -31.23 -17.31
N ARG A 56 11.72 -32.03 -16.27
CA ARG A 56 12.47 -31.59 -15.08
C ARG A 56 14.00 -31.49 -15.26
N LEU A 57 14.55 -31.81 -16.43
CA LEU A 57 16.00 -31.84 -16.68
C LEU A 57 16.52 -30.84 -17.71
N HIS A 58 15.71 -29.89 -18.20
CA HIS A 58 16.17 -28.89 -19.14
C HIS A 58 16.80 -27.70 -18.42
N GLY A 59 18.11 -27.73 -18.24
CA GLY A 59 18.91 -26.54 -17.89
C GLY A 59 19.06 -26.17 -16.42
N ALA A 60 18.20 -26.59 -15.52
CA ALA A 60 18.20 -26.17 -14.10
C ALA A 60 19.33 -26.79 -13.24
N GLY A 61 20.05 -27.77 -13.75
CA GLY A 61 21.04 -28.55 -12.96
C GLY A 61 22.24 -27.72 -12.45
N LYS A 62 22.61 -26.65 -13.14
CA LYS A 62 23.77 -25.80 -12.81
C LYS A 62 23.36 -24.35 -12.50
N GLN A 63 22.10 -23.94 -12.77
CA GLN A 63 21.65 -22.57 -12.59
C GLN A 63 21.58 -22.22 -11.11
N THR A 64 22.21 -21.10 -10.73
CA THR A 64 22.11 -20.54 -9.39
C THR A 64 20.84 -19.68 -9.25
N VAL A 65 20.39 -19.44 -8.03
CA VAL A 65 19.29 -18.52 -7.72
C VAL A 65 19.63 -17.11 -8.20
N GLU A 66 20.89 -16.67 -8.06
CA GLU A 66 21.37 -15.38 -8.59
C GLU A 66 21.19 -15.29 -10.10
N GLY A 67 21.74 -16.24 -10.85
CA GLY A 67 21.65 -16.26 -12.31
C GLY A 67 20.19 -16.27 -12.80
N TYR A 68 19.32 -17.04 -12.10
CA TYR A 68 17.90 -17.06 -12.37
C TYR A 68 17.24 -15.70 -12.11
N LEU A 69 17.40 -15.14 -10.89
CA LEU A 69 16.73 -13.90 -10.48
C LEU A 69 17.15 -12.70 -11.34
N LEU A 70 18.42 -12.62 -11.74
CA LEU A 70 18.91 -11.54 -12.60
C LEU A 70 18.31 -11.65 -14.01
N SER A 71 18.33 -12.84 -14.62
CA SER A 71 17.72 -13.07 -15.93
C SER A 71 16.19 -12.87 -15.91
N TRP A 72 15.53 -13.38 -14.85
CA TRP A 72 14.09 -13.13 -14.64
C TRP A 72 13.78 -11.63 -14.55
N PHE A 73 14.56 -10.88 -13.76
CA PHE A 73 14.36 -9.44 -13.59
C PHE A 73 14.55 -8.69 -14.91
N GLU A 74 15.52 -9.02 -15.71
CA GLU A 74 15.76 -8.42 -17.04
C GLU A 74 14.55 -8.64 -17.95
N SER A 75 14.11 -9.89 -18.10
CA SER A 75 12.94 -10.24 -18.91
C SER A 75 11.65 -9.57 -18.42
N TRP A 76 11.42 -9.61 -17.11
CA TRP A 76 10.23 -9.02 -16.48
C TRP A 76 10.22 -7.48 -16.59
N SER A 77 11.38 -6.83 -16.41
CA SER A 77 11.50 -5.37 -16.48
C SER A 77 11.41 -4.82 -17.91
N ALA A 78 11.69 -5.62 -18.91
CA ALA A 78 11.52 -5.26 -20.32
C ALA A 78 10.04 -5.18 -20.75
N SER A 79 9.11 -5.70 -19.95
CA SER A 79 7.69 -5.60 -20.25
C SER A 79 7.22 -4.16 -20.19
N SER A 80 6.60 -3.67 -21.26
CA SER A 80 6.06 -2.31 -21.38
C SER A 80 4.94 -1.97 -20.38
N GLN A 81 4.38 -2.99 -19.72
CA GLN A 81 3.29 -2.83 -18.74
C GLN A 81 3.78 -2.46 -17.33
N VAL A 82 5.08 -2.60 -17.04
CA VAL A 82 5.63 -2.38 -15.70
C VAL A 82 6.12 -0.94 -15.55
N LYS A 83 5.62 -0.24 -14.53
CA LYS A 83 6.06 1.15 -14.26
C LYS A 83 7.51 1.20 -13.79
N ALA A 84 8.26 2.22 -14.25
CA ALA A 84 9.66 2.44 -13.90
C ALA A 84 9.92 2.47 -12.37
N THR A 85 8.98 3.01 -11.58
CA THR A 85 9.05 2.99 -10.11
C THR A 85 8.99 1.57 -9.53
N THR A 86 8.19 0.69 -10.13
CA THR A 86 8.07 -0.72 -9.72
C THR A 86 9.34 -1.48 -10.13
N VAL A 87 9.82 -1.26 -11.36
CA VAL A 87 11.09 -1.84 -11.83
C VAL A 87 12.23 -1.46 -10.90
N ALA A 88 12.34 -0.18 -10.53
CA ALA A 88 13.37 0.28 -9.61
C ALA A 88 13.27 -0.39 -8.22
N ALA A 89 12.05 -0.53 -7.67
CA ALA A 89 11.83 -1.17 -6.38
C ALA A 89 12.19 -2.66 -6.41
N VAL A 90 11.68 -3.41 -7.39
CA VAL A 90 11.99 -4.83 -7.57
C VAL A 90 13.48 -5.05 -7.83
N GLY A 91 14.12 -4.17 -8.63
CA GLY A 91 15.56 -4.23 -8.86
C GLY A 91 16.40 -4.06 -7.60
N ILE A 92 15.96 -3.21 -6.65
CA ILE A 92 16.57 -3.10 -5.32
C ILE A 92 16.36 -4.39 -4.52
N GLU A 93 15.14 -4.92 -4.50
CA GLU A 93 14.79 -6.15 -3.77
C GLU A 93 15.60 -7.34 -4.25
N VAL A 94 15.76 -7.50 -5.58
CA VAL A 94 16.54 -8.58 -6.18
C VAL A 94 18.02 -8.40 -5.87
N ARG A 95 18.63 -7.25 -6.24
CA ARG A 95 20.09 -7.09 -6.20
C ARG A 95 20.66 -6.86 -4.81
N LYS A 96 19.92 -6.14 -3.93
CA LYS A 96 20.43 -5.78 -2.59
C LYS A 96 20.03 -6.74 -1.49
N TYR A 97 18.99 -7.55 -1.69
CA TYR A 97 18.48 -8.45 -0.65
C TYR A 97 18.45 -9.90 -1.08
N LEU A 98 17.78 -10.25 -2.19
CA LEU A 98 17.61 -11.64 -2.58
C LEU A 98 18.93 -12.29 -3.02
N VAL A 99 19.67 -11.66 -3.92
CA VAL A 99 20.94 -12.19 -4.44
C VAL A 99 21.99 -12.37 -3.33
N PRO A 100 22.26 -11.41 -2.44
CA PRO A 100 23.23 -11.60 -1.37
C PRO A 100 22.87 -12.74 -0.39
N GLU A 101 21.58 -12.94 -0.13
CA GLU A 101 21.11 -13.88 0.89
C GLU A 101 21.02 -15.33 0.41
N ILE A 102 20.54 -15.54 -0.81
CA ILE A 102 20.26 -16.89 -1.34
C ILE A 102 20.84 -17.15 -2.73
N GLY A 103 21.50 -16.16 -3.35
CA GLY A 103 21.96 -16.23 -4.75
C GLY A 103 22.94 -17.38 -5.04
N LYS A 104 23.79 -17.74 -4.07
CA LYS A 104 24.80 -18.81 -4.23
C LYS A 104 24.20 -20.22 -4.28
N LEU A 105 22.96 -20.40 -3.85
CA LEU A 105 22.28 -21.69 -3.90
C LEU A 105 21.96 -22.06 -5.36
N ARG A 106 21.98 -23.36 -5.68
CA ARG A 106 21.41 -23.83 -6.96
C ARG A 106 19.89 -23.70 -6.90
N LEU A 107 19.26 -23.26 -7.98
CA LEU A 107 17.83 -23.04 -8.05
C LEU A 107 17.03 -24.30 -7.64
N LYS A 108 17.43 -25.47 -8.11
CA LYS A 108 16.81 -26.76 -7.77
C LYS A 108 16.96 -27.17 -6.30
N ASP A 109 17.97 -26.63 -5.60
CA ASP A 109 18.27 -26.98 -4.20
C ASP A 109 17.65 -25.95 -3.22
N LEU A 110 16.98 -24.92 -3.74
CA LEU A 110 16.28 -23.92 -2.94
C LEU A 110 15.08 -24.53 -2.21
N LYS A 111 15.10 -24.51 -0.88
CA LYS A 111 14.07 -25.08 -0.01
C LYS A 111 13.38 -23.98 0.79
N ALA A 112 12.16 -24.26 1.26
CA ALA A 112 11.39 -23.36 2.15
C ALA A 112 12.21 -22.92 3.39
N LYS A 113 13.03 -23.82 3.97
CA LYS A 113 13.89 -23.51 5.11
C LYS A 113 14.89 -22.38 4.78
N HIS A 114 15.55 -22.41 3.62
CA HIS A 114 16.49 -21.36 3.21
C HIS A 114 15.80 -19.99 3.12
N ILE A 115 14.57 -19.96 2.60
CA ILE A 115 13.76 -18.74 2.47
C ILE A 115 13.32 -18.26 3.85
N GLN A 116 12.84 -19.13 4.73
CA GLN A 116 12.43 -18.78 6.09
C GLN A 116 13.59 -18.17 6.88
N ASP A 117 14.79 -18.78 6.80
CA ASP A 117 15.99 -18.27 7.46
C ASP A 117 16.43 -16.91 6.90
N MET A 118 16.35 -16.72 5.58
CA MET A 118 16.57 -15.43 4.93
C MET A 118 15.64 -14.35 5.49
N LEU A 119 14.34 -14.63 5.58
CA LEU A 119 13.37 -13.66 6.12
C LEU A 119 13.69 -13.29 7.57
N SER A 120 14.10 -14.26 8.39
CA SER A 120 14.51 -14.03 9.78
C SER A 120 15.76 -13.16 9.86
N ARG A 121 16.78 -13.42 9.03
CA ARG A 121 17.99 -12.58 8.98
C ARG A 121 17.68 -11.16 8.52
N LEU A 122 16.83 -10.98 7.51
CA LEU A 122 16.43 -9.66 7.04
C LEU A 122 15.68 -8.85 8.10
N LEU A 123 14.84 -9.50 8.91
CA LEU A 123 14.17 -8.87 10.04
C LEU A 123 15.15 -8.44 11.13
N ALA A 124 16.18 -9.25 11.40
CA ALA A 124 17.16 -8.97 12.44
C ALA A 124 18.23 -7.95 12.00
N ASN A 125 18.82 -8.13 10.80
CA ASN A 125 20.03 -7.43 10.38
C ASN A 125 20.00 -6.96 8.90
N GLY A 126 18.83 -6.88 8.27
CA GLY A 126 18.73 -6.62 6.82
C GLY A 126 19.00 -5.19 6.38
N ARG A 127 19.25 -4.22 7.28
CA ARG A 127 19.57 -2.84 6.87
C ARG A 127 21.00 -2.73 6.40
N ILE A 128 21.21 -2.09 5.26
CA ILE A 128 22.53 -1.77 4.73
C ILE A 128 23.23 -0.72 5.62
N HIS A 129 22.46 0.22 6.15
CA HIS A 129 22.94 1.23 7.10
C HIS A 129 22.01 1.24 8.32
N LYS A 130 22.57 1.35 9.52
CA LYS A 130 21.80 1.56 10.75
C LYS A 130 20.92 2.81 10.60
N ASP A 131 19.72 2.76 11.15
CA ASP A 131 18.92 3.99 11.23
C ASP A 131 19.42 4.91 12.37
N ARG A 132 18.73 6.06 12.53
CA ARG A 132 19.09 7.04 13.59
C ARG A 132 18.96 6.47 15.01
N ALA A 133 18.17 5.42 15.19
CA ALA A 133 18.00 4.70 16.47
C ALA A 133 18.92 3.48 16.59
N GLY A 134 19.85 3.26 15.63
CA GLY A 134 20.78 2.15 15.63
C GLY A 134 20.18 0.80 15.18
N ALA A 135 18.94 0.75 14.74
CA ALA A 135 18.29 -0.50 14.30
C ALA A 135 18.96 -1.08 13.05
N THR A 136 19.20 -2.38 13.05
CA THR A 136 19.84 -3.14 11.98
C THR A 136 18.85 -3.92 11.13
N GLY A 137 17.67 -4.26 11.68
CA GLY A 137 16.63 -5.05 11.01
C GLY A 137 15.76 -4.24 10.05
N LEU A 138 15.27 -4.89 9.00
CA LEU A 138 14.24 -4.31 8.12
C LEU A 138 12.86 -4.36 8.77
N SER A 139 11.97 -3.45 8.37
CA SER A 139 10.57 -3.52 8.78
C SER A 139 9.88 -4.78 8.21
N ALA A 140 8.94 -5.36 8.95
CA ALA A 140 8.16 -6.52 8.50
C ALA A 140 7.49 -6.27 7.13
N LYS A 141 7.01 -5.04 6.87
CA LYS A 141 6.47 -4.64 5.57
C LYS A 141 7.51 -4.75 4.45
N THR A 142 8.75 -4.29 4.68
CA THR A 142 9.83 -4.36 3.69
C THR A 142 10.18 -5.82 3.39
N VAL A 143 10.35 -6.64 4.44
CA VAL A 143 10.65 -8.08 4.30
C VAL A 143 9.51 -8.80 3.57
N ARG A 144 8.26 -8.46 3.85
CA ARG A 144 7.12 -8.99 3.11
C ARG A 144 7.14 -8.62 1.62
N ASN A 145 7.53 -7.41 1.26
CA ASN A 145 7.66 -7.01 -0.15
C ASN A 145 8.74 -7.84 -0.86
N ILE A 146 9.91 -8.00 -0.22
CA ILE A 146 11.00 -8.85 -0.73
C ILE A 146 10.51 -10.30 -0.93
N PHE A 147 9.75 -10.84 0.03
CA PHE A 147 9.13 -12.16 -0.10
C PHE A 147 8.15 -12.25 -1.27
N VAL A 148 7.30 -11.25 -1.48
CA VAL A 148 6.35 -11.21 -2.60
C VAL A 148 7.08 -11.19 -3.94
N THR A 149 8.16 -10.42 -4.07
CA THR A 149 9.00 -10.40 -5.27
C THR A 149 9.64 -11.76 -5.53
N LEU A 150 10.21 -12.41 -4.50
CA LEU A 150 10.75 -13.77 -4.64
C LEU A 150 9.66 -14.76 -5.05
N ARG A 151 8.48 -14.71 -4.41
CA ARG A 151 7.35 -15.59 -4.74
C ARG A 151 6.91 -15.42 -6.18
N HIS A 152 6.85 -14.18 -6.68
CA HIS A 152 6.53 -13.91 -8.08
C HIS A 152 7.56 -14.54 -9.02
N ALA A 153 8.85 -14.28 -8.78
CA ALA A 153 9.92 -14.86 -9.59
C ALA A 153 9.86 -16.40 -9.58
N LEU A 154 9.65 -17.03 -8.43
CA LEU A 154 9.61 -18.48 -8.34
C LEU A 154 8.32 -19.10 -8.92
N ASN A 155 7.20 -18.37 -8.94
CA ASN A 155 6.01 -18.77 -9.70
C ASN A 155 6.30 -18.81 -11.20
N ASP A 156 7.06 -17.83 -11.71
CA ASP A 156 7.50 -17.86 -13.11
C ASP A 156 8.47 -19.00 -13.38
N ALA A 157 9.36 -19.34 -12.41
CA ALA A 157 10.22 -20.51 -12.54
C ALA A 157 9.43 -21.83 -12.64
N VAL A 158 8.32 -21.94 -11.90
CA VAL A 158 7.40 -23.09 -12.01
C VAL A 158 6.69 -23.08 -13.35
N ARG A 159 6.18 -21.93 -13.81
CA ARG A 159 5.52 -21.79 -15.10
C ARG A 159 6.46 -22.10 -16.29
N TRP A 160 7.74 -21.80 -16.15
CA TRP A 160 8.77 -22.10 -17.14
C TRP A 160 9.40 -23.49 -16.95
N GLU A 161 8.82 -24.33 -16.10
CA GLU A 161 9.25 -25.70 -15.83
C GLU A 161 10.69 -25.84 -15.28
N LEU A 162 11.26 -24.74 -14.74
CA LEU A 162 12.56 -24.74 -14.07
C LEU A 162 12.49 -25.35 -12.67
N LEU A 163 11.33 -25.26 -12.02
CA LEU A 163 11.03 -25.83 -10.70
C LEU A 163 9.74 -26.66 -10.75
N PRO A 164 9.69 -27.78 -10.03
CA PRO A 164 8.47 -28.60 -9.95
C PRO A 164 7.37 -27.98 -9.07
N TYR A 165 7.71 -27.10 -8.14
CA TYR A 165 6.81 -26.39 -7.23
C TYR A 165 7.51 -25.13 -6.71
N ASN A 166 6.72 -24.19 -6.19
CA ASN A 166 7.27 -22.98 -5.59
C ASN A 166 7.58 -23.21 -4.09
N PRO A 167 8.85 -23.18 -3.67
CA PRO A 167 9.22 -23.39 -2.28
C PRO A 167 8.67 -22.33 -1.32
N THR A 168 8.27 -21.14 -1.82
CA THR A 168 7.66 -20.09 -0.99
C THR A 168 6.26 -20.45 -0.48
N ASP A 169 5.57 -21.44 -1.08
CA ASP A 169 4.23 -21.84 -0.66
C ASP A 169 4.21 -22.46 0.75
N LYS A 170 5.36 -22.99 1.18
CA LYS A 170 5.55 -23.56 2.53
C LYS A 170 6.24 -22.61 3.51
N VAL A 171 6.30 -21.30 3.19
CA VAL A 171 6.97 -20.28 3.99
C VAL A 171 5.93 -19.36 4.63
N THR A 172 6.07 -19.08 5.91
CA THR A 172 5.24 -18.10 6.60
C THR A 172 5.78 -16.69 6.35
N ALA A 173 5.03 -15.91 5.58
CA ALA A 173 5.37 -14.52 5.30
C ALA A 173 5.25 -13.66 6.57
N PRO A 174 6.14 -12.68 6.80
CA PRO A 174 5.99 -11.76 7.91
C PRO A 174 4.66 -11.02 7.87
N THR A 175 3.97 -11.00 9.00
CA THR A 175 2.76 -10.20 9.21
C THR A 175 3.16 -8.77 9.60
N TRP A 176 2.39 -7.78 9.14
CA TRP A 176 2.54 -6.40 9.60
C TRP A 176 1.16 -5.77 9.74
N GLN A 177 1.01 -5.01 10.79
CA GLN A 177 -0.19 -4.21 10.98
C GLN A 177 0.00 -2.86 10.31
N ARG A 178 -1.00 -2.42 9.56
CA ARG A 178 -1.03 -1.08 9.00
C ARG A 178 -1.22 -0.11 10.17
N LYS A 179 -0.22 0.74 10.42
CA LYS A 179 -0.40 1.85 11.35
C LYS A 179 -1.42 2.80 10.76
N GLU A 180 -2.33 3.26 11.58
CA GLU A 180 -3.25 4.31 11.18
C GLU A 180 -2.46 5.55 10.76
N PRO A 181 -2.83 6.18 9.63
CA PRO A 181 -2.17 7.40 9.22
C PRO A 181 -2.49 8.51 10.23
N ARG A 182 -1.50 9.27 10.60
CA ARG A 182 -1.70 10.47 11.41
C ARG A 182 -2.37 11.52 10.52
N ALA A 183 -3.52 12.01 10.94
CA ALA A 183 -4.21 13.11 10.29
C ALA A 183 -4.19 14.34 11.21
N TRP A 184 -3.98 15.52 10.64
CA TRP A 184 -4.20 16.79 11.34
C TRP A 184 -5.70 17.10 11.36
N SER A 185 -6.16 17.74 12.43
CA SER A 185 -7.49 18.33 12.48
C SER A 185 -7.60 19.58 11.60
N ALA A 186 -8.83 20.09 11.41
CA ALA A 186 -9.08 21.31 10.66
C ALA A 186 -8.33 22.52 11.27
N GLU A 187 -8.30 22.61 12.61
CA GLU A 187 -7.63 23.66 13.37
C GLU A 187 -6.12 23.60 13.15
N GLN A 188 -5.53 22.41 13.17
CA GLN A 188 -4.09 22.21 12.93
C GLN A 188 -3.71 22.58 11.48
N ILE A 189 -4.59 22.28 10.50
CA ILE A 189 -4.40 22.72 9.10
C ILE A 189 -4.44 24.24 9.03
N ALA A 190 -5.42 24.87 9.67
CA ALA A 190 -5.56 26.33 9.71
C ALA A 190 -4.35 27.01 10.37
N GLU A 191 -3.88 26.48 11.52
CA GLU A 191 -2.69 26.97 12.23
C GLU A 191 -1.44 26.85 11.37
N PHE A 192 -1.26 25.72 10.68
CA PHE A 192 -0.13 25.53 9.76
C PHE A 192 -0.14 26.56 8.62
N LEU A 193 -1.30 26.77 7.97
CA LEU A 193 -1.43 27.71 6.86
C LEU A 193 -1.27 29.16 7.33
N HIS A 194 -1.78 29.49 8.52
CA HIS A 194 -1.59 30.78 9.14
C HIS A 194 -0.09 31.05 9.40
N HIS A 195 0.60 30.11 10.04
CA HIS A 195 2.05 30.19 10.27
C HIS A 195 2.84 30.36 8.96
N ALA A 196 2.53 29.55 7.94
CA ALA A 196 3.20 29.64 6.64
C ALA A 196 2.98 31.01 5.98
N THR A 197 1.79 31.58 6.11
CA THR A 197 1.49 32.93 5.61
C THR A 197 2.24 33.99 6.41
N ALA A 198 2.21 33.95 7.73
CA ALA A 198 2.87 34.90 8.63
C ALA A 198 4.40 34.94 8.47
N THR A 199 4.99 33.78 8.13
CA THR A 199 6.44 33.64 7.89
C THR A 199 6.85 33.84 6.43
N ALA A 200 5.92 34.21 5.56
CA ALA A 200 6.12 34.36 4.11
C ALA A 200 6.78 33.10 3.48
N ASP A 201 6.33 31.90 3.90
CA ASP A 201 6.86 30.65 3.33
C ASP A 201 6.56 30.63 1.81
N PRO A 202 7.59 30.52 0.95
CA PRO A 202 7.41 30.53 -0.51
C PRO A 202 6.51 29.41 -1.06
N TYR A 203 6.20 28.40 -0.24
CA TYR A 203 5.33 27.28 -0.59
C TYR A 203 3.92 27.37 0.01
N THR A 204 3.52 28.51 0.60
CA THR A 204 2.20 28.69 1.23
C THR A 204 1.05 28.30 0.29
N ALA A 205 1.07 28.75 -0.97
CA ALA A 205 0.08 28.39 -1.97
C ALA A 205 0.08 26.87 -2.26
N VAL A 206 1.24 26.23 -2.24
CA VAL A 206 1.38 24.76 -2.44
C VAL A 206 0.79 23.98 -1.26
N TRP A 207 1.02 24.47 -0.04
CA TRP A 207 0.43 23.87 1.17
C TRP A 207 -1.08 24.02 1.18
N ARG A 208 -1.60 25.20 0.82
CA ARG A 208 -3.05 25.42 0.70
C ARG A 208 -3.64 24.48 -0.36
N LEU A 209 -3.03 24.36 -1.52
CA LEU A 209 -3.46 23.45 -2.58
C LEU A 209 -3.45 21.98 -2.11
N LEU A 210 -2.45 21.56 -1.32
CA LEU A 210 -2.41 20.22 -0.74
C LEU A 210 -3.64 19.95 0.14
N PHE A 211 -3.97 20.85 1.06
CA PHE A 211 -5.04 20.66 2.01
C PHE A 211 -6.44 20.86 1.43
N SER A 212 -6.60 21.76 0.45
CA SER A 212 -7.89 21.99 -0.24
C SER A 212 -8.24 20.90 -1.24
N THR A 213 -7.25 20.17 -1.78
CA THR A 213 -7.47 19.22 -2.87
C THR A 213 -7.10 17.77 -2.52
N GLY A 214 -6.24 17.58 -1.55
CA GLY A 214 -5.69 16.26 -1.22
C GLY A 214 -4.82 15.64 -2.33
N MET A 215 -4.18 16.44 -3.19
CA MET A 215 -3.29 15.94 -4.25
C MET A 215 -2.15 15.08 -3.70
N ARG A 216 -1.71 14.09 -4.47
CA ARG A 216 -0.52 13.30 -4.11
C ARG A 216 0.74 14.17 -4.28
N ARG A 217 1.76 13.90 -3.45
CA ARG A 217 3.06 14.62 -3.55
C ARG A 217 3.60 14.69 -4.98
N GLY A 218 3.55 13.58 -5.71
CA GLY A 218 4.02 13.54 -7.09
C GLY A 218 3.18 14.37 -8.06
N GLU A 219 1.87 14.46 -7.83
CA GLU A 219 0.94 15.27 -8.59
C GLU A 219 1.21 16.77 -8.34
N LEU A 220 1.39 17.18 -7.08
CA LEU A 220 1.81 18.55 -6.73
C LEU A 220 3.12 18.95 -7.44
N LEU A 221 4.14 18.08 -7.35
CA LEU A 221 5.44 18.34 -7.97
C LEU A 221 5.42 18.30 -9.50
N GLY A 222 4.41 17.64 -10.08
CA GLY A 222 4.21 17.56 -11.53
C GLY A 222 3.22 18.57 -12.08
N LEU A 223 2.55 19.36 -11.23
CA LEU A 223 1.55 20.32 -11.64
C LEU A 223 2.20 21.47 -12.42
N ARG A 224 1.61 21.84 -13.56
CA ARG A 224 2.06 22.93 -14.43
C ARG A 224 1.09 24.09 -14.36
N TRP A 225 1.53 25.26 -14.69
CA TRP A 225 0.65 26.43 -14.84
C TRP A 225 -0.38 26.22 -15.96
N SER A 226 0.01 25.53 -17.03
CA SER A 226 -0.91 25.13 -18.12
C SER A 226 -1.97 24.09 -17.71
N ASP A 227 -1.87 23.50 -16.51
CA ASP A 227 -2.85 22.60 -15.93
C ASP A 227 -3.83 23.29 -14.96
N ILE A 228 -3.69 24.63 -14.75
CA ILE A 228 -4.51 25.43 -13.85
C ILE A 228 -5.25 26.49 -14.67
N ASP A 229 -6.56 26.50 -14.52
CA ASP A 229 -7.41 27.57 -15.01
C ASP A 229 -7.84 28.43 -13.81
N LEU A 230 -7.26 29.63 -13.71
CA LEU A 230 -7.56 30.55 -12.61
C LEU A 230 -8.91 31.29 -12.82
N VAL A 231 -9.41 31.35 -14.07
CA VAL A 231 -10.70 31.98 -14.40
C VAL A 231 -11.82 31.01 -14.02
N GLU A 232 -11.75 29.78 -14.52
CA GLU A 232 -12.73 28.73 -14.22
C GLU A 232 -12.48 28.09 -12.83
N SER A 233 -11.45 28.51 -12.11
CA SER A 233 -11.09 28.00 -10.79
C SER A 233 -10.92 26.47 -10.76
N THR A 234 -10.21 25.91 -11.76
CA THR A 234 -10.02 24.47 -11.90
C THR A 234 -8.56 24.05 -11.97
N VAL A 235 -8.29 22.82 -11.54
CA VAL A 235 -6.97 22.17 -11.65
C VAL A 235 -7.17 20.82 -12.32
N THR A 236 -6.34 20.53 -13.32
CA THR A 236 -6.30 19.25 -14.02
C THR A 236 -5.01 18.50 -13.70
N VAL A 237 -5.12 17.31 -13.14
CA VAL A 237 -3.96 16.42 -12.87
C VAL A 237 -3.67 15.59 -14.11
N ARG A 238 -2.60 15.89 -14.84
CA ARG A 238 -2.19 15.16 -16.07
C ARG A 238 -0.91 14.37 -15.90
N GLN A 239 -0.08 14.75 -14.93
CA GLN A 239 1.21 14.10 -14.71
C GLN A 239 1.61 14.09 -13.23
N ALA A 240 2.67 13.34 -12.93
CA ALA A 240 3.27 13.28 -11.60
C ALA A 240 4.79 13.16 -11.72
N ARG A 241 5.55 13.87 -10.87
CA ARG A 241 7.00 13.70 -10.73
C ARG A 241 7.30 12.79 -9.56
N VAL A 242 7.96 11.68 -9.85
CA VAL A 242 8.22 10.60 -8.88
C VAL A 242 9.67 10.12 -8.93
N VAL A 243 10.15 9.55 -7.83
CA VAL A 243 11.49 8.96 -7.77
C VAL A 243 11.43 7.53 -8.29
N ALA A 244 12.27 7.21 -9.28
CA ALA A 244 12.52 5.87 -9.78
C ALA A 244 14.02 5.58 -9.68
N GLY A 245 14.42 4.76 -8.73
CA GLY A 245 15.84 4.55 -8.40
C GLY A 245 16.47 5.84 -7.85
N SER A 246 17.51 6.34 -8.53
CA SER A 246 18.20 7.60 -8.19
C SER A 246 17.67 8.82 -8.95
N LYS A 247 16.76 8.62 -9.92
CA LYS A 247 16.30 9.68 -10.83
C LYS A 247 14.87 10.12 -10.47
N VAL A 248 14.58 11.41 -10.68
CA VAL A 248 13.20 11.90 -10.70
C VAL A 248 12.71 11.87 -12.15
N ILE A 249 11.59 11.20 -12.35
CA ILE A 249 10.96 11.06 -13.65
C ILE A 249 9.56 11.68 -13.63
N THR A 250 9.13 12.20 -14.75
CA THR A 250 7.75 12.59 -15.00
C THR A 250 7.01 11.40 -15.60
N THR A 251 5.84 11.09 -15.06
CA THR A 251 5.00 9.96 -15.50
C THR A 251 3.54 10.37 -15.51
N THR A 252 2.75 9.71 -16.35
CA THR A 252 1.30 9.84 -16.33
C THR A 252 0.71 9.24 -15.04
N PRO A 253 -0.49 9.67 -14.62
CA PRO A 253 -1.19 9.08 -13.48
C PRO A 253 -1.35 7.55 -13.63
N LYS A 254 -1.44 6.87 -12.47
CA LYS A 254 -1.44 5.41 -12.42
C LYS A 254 -2.70 4.75 -13.02
N SER A 255 -3.82 5.50 -13.09
CA SER A 255 -5.11 5.03 -13.59
C SER A 255 -5.83 6.16 -14.31
N ARG A 256 -6.90 5.84 -15.07
CA ARG A 256 -7.80 6.85 -15.66
C ARG A 256 -8.34 7.82 -14.59
N ALA A 257 -8.72 7.34 -13.43
CA ALA A 257 -9.16 8.16 -12.30
C ALA A 257 -8.06 9.10 -11.74
N GLY A 258 -6.80 8.85 -12.06
CA GLY A 258 -5.70 9.74 -11.73
C GLY A 258 -5.64 10.99 -12.63
N ASN A 259 -6.11 10.89 -13.88
CA ASN A 259 -6.30 12.03 -14.77
C ASN A 259 -7.69 12.62 -14.47
N ARG A 260 -7.71 13.75 -13.77
CA ARG A 260 -8.95 14.34 -13.26
C ARG A 260 -8.85 15.85 -13.18
N THR A 261 -10.00 16.51 -13.38
CA THR A 261 -10.19 17.95 -13.16
C THR A 261 -11.09 18.12 -11.94
N PHE A 262 -10.78 19.10 -11.10
CA PHE A 262 -11.60 19.47 -9.95
C PHE A 262 -11.50 20.95 -9.67
N SER A 263 -12.54 21.53 -9.08
CA SER A 263 -12.60 22.93 -8.72
C SER A 263 -11.78 23.22 -7.45
N ILE A 264 -11.23 24.43 -7.36
CA ILE A 264 -10.53 24.96 -6.20
C ILE A 264 -11.26 26.21 -5.65
N ASP A 265 -11.09 26.45 -4.37
CA ASP A 265 -11.74 27.55 -3.66
C ASP A 265 -11.10 28.91 -4.03
N PRO A 266 -11.88 30.03 -3.88
CA PRO A 266 -11.38 31.37 -4.26
C PRO A 266 -10.10 31.78 -3.53
N GLY A 267 -9.92 31.38 -2.28
CA GLY A 267 -8.70 31.68 -1.53
C GLY A 267 -7.49 30.93 -2.07
N THR A 268 -7.66 29.69 -2.56
CA THR A 268 -6.61 28.93 -3.26
C THR A 268 -6.28 29.58 -4.60
N VAL A 269 -7.29 30.04 -5.37
CA VAL A 269 -7.09 30.80 -6.62
C VAL A 269 -6.26 32.05 -6.37
N THR A 270 -6.63 32.87 -5.37
CA THR A 270 -5.89 34.09 -5.01
C THR A 270 -4.42 33.81 -4.70
N GLN A 271 -4.13 32.81 -3.87
CA GLN A 271 -2.75 32.47 -3.53
C GLN A 271 -1.96 31.90 -4.71
N LEU A 272 -2.59 31.14 -5.58
CA LEU A 272 -1.96 30.65 -6.81
C LEU A 272 -1.66 31.80 -7.79
N ALA A 273 -2.57 32.77 -7.94
CA ALA A 273 -2.35 33.94 -8.75
C ALA A 273 -1.15 34.78 -8.22
N GLN A 274 -1.08 34.99 -6.91
CA GLN A 274 0.06 35.67 -6.27
C GLN A 274 1.37 34.93 -6.50
N LEU A 275 1.35 33.57 -6.35
CA LEU A 275 2.54 32.76 -6.62
C LEU A 275 2.97 32.87 -8.09
N LYS A 276 2.02 32.83 -9.03
CA LYS A 276 2.30 33.00 -10.47
C LYS A 276 2.97 34.31 -10.77
N ASN A 277 2.38 35.41 -10.32
CA ASN A 277 2.93 36.75 -10.51
C ASN A 277 4.33 36.88 -9.90
N SER A 278 4.56 36.32 -8.71
CA SER A 278 5.89 36.32 -8.09
C SER A 278 6.92 35.51 -8.90
N GLN A 279 6.53 34.36 -9.48
CA GLN A 279 7.42 33.59 -10.33
C GLN A 279 7.70 34.28 -11.67
N GLU A 280 6.71 34.93 -12.26
CA GLU A 280 6.87 35.72 -13.48
C GLU A 280 7.84 36.88 -13.26
N ALA A 281 7.69 37.65 -12.17
CA ALA A 281 8.62 38.69 -11.80
C ALA A 281 10.06 38.19 -11.55
N GLN A 282 10.20 37.01 -10.92
CA GLN A 282 11.50 36.38 -10.75
C GLN A 282 12.10 35.92 -12.09
N ALA A 283 11.28 35.41 -13.00
CA ALA A 283 11.72 35.01 -14.33
C ALA A 283 12.24 36.19 -15.13
N GLU A 284 11.57 37.36 -15.08
CA GLU A 284 12.00 38.58 -15.68
C GLU A 284 13.35 39.07 -15.09
N LEU A 285 13.46 39.04 -13.76
CA LEU A 285 14.69 39.47 -13.06
C LEU A 285 15.90 38.59 -13.43
N PHE A 286 15.70 37.28 -13.56
CA PHE A 286 16.78 36.34 -13.91
C PHE A 286 17.02 36.24 -15.41
N GLY A 287 16.12 36.74 -16.25
CA GLY A 287 16.18 36.63 -17.71
C GLY A 287 15.92 35.24 -18.25
N TYR A 288 15.49 34.26 -17.41
CA TYR A 288 15.17 32.89 -17.78
C TYR A 288 14.23 32.24 -16.77
N TRP A 289 13.51 31.21 -17.25
CA TRP A 289 12.73 30.30 -16.42
C TRP A 289 12.79 28.88 -16.97
N PHE A 290 13.08 27.91 -16.12
CA PHE A 290 13.44 26.57 -16.60
C PHE A 290 12.24 25.65 -16.86
N THR A 291 11.04 25.97 -16.38
CA THR A 291 9.92 25.03 -16.40
C THR A 291 8.56 25.71 -16.23
N ASP A 292 7.52 25.09 -16.76
CA ASP A 292 6.11 25.44 -16.54
C ASP A 292 5.56 24.89 -15.20
N LEU A 293 6.40 24.30 -14.34
CA LEU A 293 5.94 23.70 -13.07
C LEU A 293 5.59 24.78 -12.04
N VAL A 294 4.50 24.52 -11.30
CA VAL A 294 4.04 25.39 -10.18
C VAL A 294 5.00 25.29 -8.98
N VAL A 295 5.53 24.11 -8.70
CA VAL A 295 6.38 23.85 -7.53
C VAL A 295 7.85 23.90 -7.93
N VAL A 296 8.44 25.07 -7.79
CA VAL A 296 9.84 25.35 -8.13
C VAL A 296 10.59 25.96 -6.94
N SER A 297 11.92 25.91 -7.01
CA SER A 297 12.80 26.64 -6.08
C SER A 297 12.72 28.15 -6.34
N PRO A 298 13.23 29.00 -5.45
CA PRO A 298 13.35 30.47 -5.71
C PRO A 298 14.15 30.80 -6.98
N THR A 299 14.95 29.87 -7.49
CA THR A 299 15.72 30.02 -8.73
C THR A 299 15.03 29.41 -9.95
N GLY A 300 13.73 29.10 -9.90
CA GLY A 300 12.96 28.50 -11.01
C GLY A 300 13.25 27.02 -11.31
N LEU A 301 14.10 26.36 -10.53
CA LEU A 301 14.41 24.94 -10.75
C LEU A 301 13.34 24.00 -10.15
N PRO A 302 13.03 22.90 -10.81
CA PRO A 302 12.06 21.92 -10.30
C PRO A 302 12.46 21.33 -8.95
N VAL A 303 11.62 21.46 -7.92
CA VAL A 303 11.89 20.95 -6.57
C VAL A 303 11.97 19.42 -6.56
N GLN A 304 12.93 18.88 -5.82
CA GLN A 304 13.06 17.43 -5.62
C GLN A 304 12.02 16.93 -4.62
N PRO A 305 11.46 15.71 -4.81
CA PRO A 305 10.46 15.14 -3.89
C PRO A 305 10.91 15.04 -2.43
N LYS A 306 12.20 14.87 -2.20
CA LYS A 306 12.79 14.84 -0.85
C LYS A 306 12.78 16.22 -0.22
N ASP A 307 13.11 17.26 -1.00
CA ASP A 307 13.26 18.62 -0.49
C ASP A 307 11.89 19.22 -0.14
N LEU A 308 10.85 18.97 -0.95
CA LEU A 308 9.48 19.37 -0.62
C LEU A 308 9.02 18.74 0.69
N LEU A 309 9.29 17.46 0.91
CA LEU A 309 8.97 16.79 2.17
C LEU A 309 9.71 17.40 3.36
N GLN A 310 11.00 17.68 3.21
CA GLN A 310 11.79 18.27 4.30
C GLN A 310 11.34 19.71 4.64
N ARG A 311 10.95 20.49 3.63
CA ARG A 311 10.39 21.84 3.84
C ARG A 311 9.07 21.77 4.60
N PHE A 312 8.15 20.91 4.16
CA PHE A 312 6.89 20.67 4.86
C PHE A 312 7.10 20.29 6.32
N GLN A 313 8.01 19.34 6.59
CA GLN A 313 8.30 18.89 7.95
C GLN A 313 8.95 19.98 8.82
N ARG A 314 9.79 20.82 8.24
CA ARG A 314 10.39 21.97 8.94
C ARG A 314 9.33 23.03 9.26
N ALA A 315 8.47 23.37 8.31
CA ALA A 315 7.36 24.29 8.53
C ALA A 315 6.38 23.78 9.61
N ALA A 316 6.01 22.48 9.56
CA ALA A 316 5.18 21.86 10.59
C ALA A 316 5.80 21.95 11.99
N LYS A 317 7.11 21.68 12.10
CA LYS A 317 7.85 21.80 13.37
C LYS A 317 7.92 23.24 13.86
N ALA A 318 8.14 24.21 12.96
CA ALA A 318 8.19 25.62 13.29
C ALA A 318 6.83 26.16 13.77
N ALA A 319 5.74 25.64 13.22
CA ALA A 319 4.37 25.91 13.67
C ALA A 319 3.99 25.19 14.98
N GLY A 320 4.90 24.44 15.63
CA GLY A 320 4.60 23.69 16.85
C GLY A 320 3.75 22.44 16.64
N LEU A 321 3.48 22.03 15.40
CA LEU A 321 2.56 20.97 15.06
C LEU A 321 3.23 19.57 15.01
N PRO A 322 2.48 18.50 15.23
CA PRO A 322 2.98 17.14 15.04
C PRO A 322 3.53 16.95 13.63
N VAL A 323 4.77 16.49 13.51
CA VAL A 323 5.40 16.28 12.21
C VAL A 323 4.79 15.07 11.51
N ILE A 324 4.17 15.32 10.37
CA ILE A 324 3.56 14.31 9.49
C ILE A 324 4.25 14.29 8.12
N LYS A 325 3.92 13.28 7.30
CA LYS A 325 4.39 13.19 5.91
C LYS A 325 3.40 13.90 4.98
N LEU A 326 3.85 14.37 3.82
CA LEU A 326 2.96 14.95 2.80
C LEU A 326 1.78 14.03 2.42
N HIS A 327 1.98 12.71 2.44
CA HIS A 327 0.89 11.77 2.19
C HIS A 327 -0.13 11.73 3.34
N GLU A 328 0.32 11.97 4.56
CA GLU A 328 -0.55 12.12 5.74
C GLU A 328 -1.29 13.47 5.70
N GLY A 329 -0.70 14.53 5.11
CA GLY A 329 -1.41 15.78 4.79
C GLY A 329 -2.58 15.57 3.83
N ARG A 330 -2.42 14.71 2.82
CA ARG A 330 -3.55 14.28 1.97
C ARG A 330 -4.60 13.49 2.76
N HIS A 331 -4.20 12.67 3.73
CA HIS A 331 -5.15 11.99 4.63
C HIS A 331 -5.91 13.00 5.48
N SER A 332 -5.23 14.03 6.01
CA SER A 332 -5.86 15.12 6.76
C SER A 332 -6.92 15.84 5.92
N ALA A 333 -6.59 16.21 4.68
CA ALA A 333 -7.53 16.85 3.76
C ALA A 333 -8.78 15.99 3.50
N ALA A 334 -8.60 14.70 3.29
CA ALA A 334 -9.71 13.78 3.03
C ALA A 334 -10.57 13.54 4.29
N THR A 335 -9.95 13.39 5.46
CA THR A 335 -10.63 13.24 6.74
C THR A 335 -11.47 14.48 7.02
N TRP A 336 -10.90 15.67 6.89
CA TRP A 336 -11.60 16.92 7.07
C TRP A 336 -12.79 17.05 6.11
N ALA A 337 -12.60 16.83 4.80
CA ALA A 337 -13.70 16.90 3.84
C ALA A 337 -14.86 15.95 4.18
N LEU A 338 -14.59 14.75 4.68
CA LEU A 338 -15.63 13.81 5.13
C LEU A 338 -16.32 14.27 6.41
N GLN A 339 -15.60 14.89 7.35
CA GLN A 339 -16.15 15.47 8.57
C GLN A 339 -17.08 16.65 8.27
N GLU A 340 -16.76 17.45 7.25
CA GLU A 340 -17.61 18.53 6.73
C GLU A 340 -18.80 18.04 5.89
N GLY A 341 -19.04 16.73 5.85
CA GLY A 341 -20.19 16.14 5.15
C GLY A 341 -20.04 16.05 3.63
N VAL A 342 -18.84 16.26 3.06
CA VAL A 342 -18.64 16.07 1.61
C VAL A 342 -18.86 14.60 1.26
N PRO A 343 -19.77 14.29 0.30
CA PRO A 343 -20.07 12.91 -0.06
C PRO A 343 -18.84 12.10 -0.41
N VAL A 344 -18.73 10.87 0.10
CA VAL A 344 -17.56 10.00 -0.01
C VAL A 344 -17.12 9.74 -1.46
N HIS A 345 -18.07 9.67 -2.39
CA HIS A 345 -17.77 9.50 -3.82
C HIS A 345 -17.10 10.75 -4.42
N VAL A 346 -17.51 11.97 -3.99
CA VAL A 346 -16.88 13.24 -4.39
C VAL A 346 -15.44 13.30 -3.85
N VAL A 347 -15.24 12.99 -2.56
CA VAL A 347 -13.90 12.90 -1.96
C VAL A 347 -13.05 11.88 -2.71
N SER A 348 -13.59 10.71 -3.04
CA SER A 348 -12.91 9.66 -3.79
C SER A 348 -12.46 10.14 -5.19
N GLN A 349 -13.34 10.85 -5.91
CA GLN A 349 -13.03 11.44 -7.22
C GLN A 349 -11.94 12.50 -7.12
N ARG A 350 -12.06 13.45 -6.18
CA ARG A 350 -11.04 14.49 -5.93
C ARG A 350 -9.68 13.89 -5.61
N LEU A 351 -9.66 12.83 -4.81
CA LEU A 351 -8.44 12.09 -4.50
C LEU A 351 -7.91 11.25 -5.68
N GLY A 352 -8.71 10.92 -6.68
CA GLY A 352 -8.35 10.05 -7.80
C GLY A 352 -8.10 8.61 -7.35
N HIS A 353 -9.01 8.07 -6.55
CA HIS A 353 -9.07 6.64 -6.27
C HIS A 353 -9.81 5.93 -7.40
N SER A 354 -9.26 4.83 -7.87
CA SER A 354 -9.90 4.03 -8.93
C SER A 354 -11.18 3.31 -8.46
N GLN A 355 -11.31 3.12 -7.15
CA GLN A 355 -12.46 2.50 -6.50
C GLN A 355 -12.82 3.30 -5.24
N THR A 356 -14.09 3.65 -5.09
CA THR A 356 -14.62 4.37 -3.92
C THR A 356 -14.42 3.57 -2.63
N SER A 357 -14.46 2.23 -2.71
CA SER A 357 -14.15 1.33 -1.59
C SER A 357 -12.78 1.60 -0.95
N THR A 358 -11.81 2.11 -1.72
CA THR A 358 -10.52 2.53 -1.15
C THR A 358 -10.68 3.69 -0.17
N THR A 359 -11.53 4.67 -0.49
CA THR A 359 -11.83 5.80 0.41
C THR A 359 -12.61 5.30 1.63
N VAL A 360 -13.67 4.52 1.41
CA VAL A 360 -14.46 3.94 2.50
C VAL A 360 -13.59 3.16 3.48
N ASN A 361 -12.77 2.22 2.99
CA ASN A 361 -11.91 1.38 3.84
C ASN A 361 -10.82 2.15 4.60
N VAL A 362 -10.33 3.27 4.03
CA VAL A 362 -9.30 4.09 4.68
C VAL A 362 -9.90 5.01 5.75
N TYR A 363 -11.13 5.50 5.52
CA TYR A 363 -11.78 6.50 6.36
C TYR A 363 -13.04 5.98 7.06
N ALA A 364 -13.22 4.66 7.16
CA ALA A 364 -14.37 4.03 7.82
C ALA A 364 -14.60 4.53 9.26
N HIS A 365 -13.52 4.89 9.97
CA HIS A 365 -13.56 5.43 11.33
C HIS A 365 -14.18 6.83 11.43
N VAL A 366 -14.30 7.57 10.33
CA VAL A 366 -14.90 8.92 10.26
C VAL A 366 -16.39 8.85 9.94
N LEU A 367 -16.86 7.78 9.29
CA LEU A 367 -18.23 7.62 8.81
C LEU A 367 -19.32 7.57 9.92
N PRO A 368 -19.08 7.00 11.13
CA PRO A 368 -20.10 6.98 12.18
C PRO A 368 -20.56 8.37 12.66
N THR A 369 -19.67 9.38 12.62
CA THR A 369 -20.02 10.77 12.92
C THR A 369 -20.90 11.38 11.83
N ALA A 370 -20.66 11.03 10.57
CA ALA A 370 -21.46 11.47 9.44
C ALA A 370 -22.89 10.91 9.47
N ASP A 371 -23.10 9.69 9.95
CA ASP A 371 -24.44 9.09 10.11
C ASP A 371 -25.28 9.87 11.12
N ARG A 372 -24.73 10.21 12.29
CA ARG A 372 -25.41 11.02 13.29
C ARG A 372 -25.75 12.41 12.76
N GLN A 373 -24.82 13.08 12.10
CA GLN A 373 -25.04 14.38 11.46
C GLN A 373 -26.13 14.31 10.39
N ALA A 374 -26.14 13.26 9.58
CA ALA A 374 -27.17 13.04 8.57
C ALA A 374 -28.57 12.86 9.22
N ALA A 375 -28.63 12.07 10.28
CA ALA A 375 -29.89 11.90 11.04
C ALA A 375 -30.40 13.22 11.63
N GLU A 376 -29.53 14.03 12.22
CA GLU A 376 -29.84 15.34 12.76
C GLU A 376 -30.31 16.33 11.67
N GLN A 377 -29.61 16.37 10.53
CA GLN A 377 -29.98 17.22 9.39
C GLN A 377 -31.32 16.81 8.78
N ILE A 378 -31.56 15.52 8.59
CA ILE A 378 -32.83 14.99 8.07
C ILE A 378 -33.95 15.32 9.05
N GLY A 379 -33.74 15.07 10.35
CA GLY A 379 -34.71 15.37 11.39
C GLY A 379 -35.08 16.87 11.44
N SER A 380 -34.08 17.74 11.49
CA SER A 380 -34.28 19.19 11.49
C SER A 380 -35.00 19.68 10.24
N LYS A 381 -34.69 19.13 9.07
CA LYS A 381 -35.36 19.49 7.82
C LYS A 381 -36.81 19.01 7.79
N LEU A 382 -37.05 17.80 8.29
CA LEU A 382 -38.38 17.25 8.40
C LEU A 382 -39.27 18.12 9.33
N GLU A 383 -38.74 18.50 10.49
CA GLU A 383 -39.44 19.41 11.42
C GLU A 383 -39.79 20.76 10.77
N GLN A 384 -38.83 21.36 10.03
CA GLN A 384 -39.10 22.59 9.29
C GLN A 384 -40.22 22.43 8.25
N LEU A 385 -40.22 21.33 7.50
CA LEU A 385 -41.28 21.05 6.52
C LEU A 385 -42.63 20.79 7.17
N LEU A 386 -42.68 20.11 8.30
CA LEU A 386 -43.92 19.89 9.08
C LEU A 386 -44.48 21.20 9.62
N GLN A 387 -43.61 22.09 10.13
CA GLN A 387 -44.03 23.42 10.56
C GLN A 387 -44.61 24.25 9.41
N GLN A 388 -43.98 24.24 8.24
CA GLN A 388 -44.46 24.92 7.04
C GLN A 388 -45.80 24.36 6.55
N ALA A 389 -45.99 23.04 6.58
CA ALA A 389 -47.25 22.39 6.22
C ALA A 389 -48.36 22.67 7.18
N GLY A 390 -48.03 22.80 8.49
CA GLY A 390 -49.00 23.17 9.54
C GLY A 390 -49.52 24.60 9.46
N HIS A 391 -48.78 25.55 8.87
CA HIS A 391 -49.20 26.94 8.69
C HIS A 391 -50.09 27.13 7.43
N GLY A 392 -50.20 26.12 6.56
CA GLY A 392 -51.01 26.17 5.33
C GLY A 392 -52.45 25.63 5.46
N SER A 393 -52.86 25.05 6.58
CA SER A 393 -54.22 24.53 6.81
C SER A 393 -54.70 24.84 8.22
N ASN A 394 -55.61 25.77 8.32
CA ASN A 394 -56.47 26.08 9.48
C ASN A 394 -56.11 25.39 10.82
N GLY A 395 -55.36 26.11 11.64
CA GLY A 395 -55.09 25.70 13.01
C GLY A 395 -56.38 25.68 13.84
N SER A 396 -56.74 24.54 14.35
CA SER A 396 -57.41 24.41 15.66
C SER A 396 -57.71 22.96 16.10
N ARG A 397 -57.47 21.94 15.24
CA ARG A 397 -57.85 20.56 15.63
C ARG A 397 -56.72 19.54 15.74
N MET A 398 -55.50 19.86 15.27
CA MET A 398 -54.41 18.88 15.30
C MET A 398 -53.40 19.06 16.45
N ALA A 399 -53.41 20.19 17.16
CA ALA A 399 -52.45 20.41 18.26
C ALA A 399 -52.75 19.53 19.49
N ALA A 400 -54.05 19.18 19.74
CA ALA A 400 -54.42 18.30 20.84
C ALA A 400 -54.10 16.81 20.60
N ALA A 401 -54.19 16.35 19.36
CA ALA A 401 -53.93 14.96 19.02
C ALA A 401 -52.41 14.65 18.97
N SER A 402 -51.59 15.66 18.65
CA SER A 402 -50.14 15.52 18.55
C SER A 402 -49.45 15.38 19.90
N SER A 403 -49.95 16.08 20.94
CA SER A 403 -49.40 15.98 22.30
C SER A 403 -49.71 14.63 22.96
N GLU A 404 -50.91 14.09 22.73
CA GLU A 404 -51.31 12.79 23.29
C GLU A 404 -50.57 11.61 22.63
N LEU A 405 -50.24 11.70 21.31
CA LEU A 405 -49.45 10.69 20.64
C LEU A 405 -47.96 10.76 21.06
N HIS A 406 -47.44 11.95 21.33
CA HIS A 406 -46.06 12.12 21.77
C HIS A 406 -45.83 11.56 23.18
N ASP A 407 -46.81 11.77 24.10
CA ASP A 407 -46.74 11.20 25.45
C ASP A 407 -46.92 9.67 25.46
N LYS A 408 -47.83 9.12 24.63
CA LYS A 408 -47.99 7.66 24.50
C LYS A 408 -46.78 6.98 23.90
N ASN A 409 -46.11 7.60 22.91
CA ASN A 409 -44.88 7.05 22.32
C ASN A 409 -43.68 7.12 23.29
N ARG A 410 -43.61 8.17 24.11
CA ARG A 410 -42.55 8.32 25.12
C ARG A 410 -42.67 7.29 26.23
N THR A 411 -43.91 6.98 26.65
CA THR A 411 -44.20 5.93 27.65
C THR A 411 -43.93 4.54 27.08
N ALA A 412 -44.33 4.26 25.84
CA ALA A 412 -44.05 2.98 25.15
C ALA A 412 -42.56 2.74 24.88
N GLN A 413 -41.79 3.79 24.52
CA GLN A 413 -40.35 3.68 24.38
C GLN A 413 -39.63 3.46 25.72
N ALA A 414 -40.08 4.08 26.80
CA ALA A 414 -39.53 3.85 28.13
C ALA A 414 -39.77 2.39 28.62
N GLU A 415 -40.96 1.84 28.33
CA GLU A 415 -41.30 0.45 28.67
C GLU A 415 -40.50 -0.56 27.82
N THR A 416 -40.30 -0.26 26.53
CA THR A 416 -39.50 -1.15 25.64
C THR A 416 -38.01 -1.15 26.02
N LEU A 417 -37.44 -0.01 26.39
CA LEU A 417 -36.05 0.07 26.90
C LEU A 417 -35.89 -0.69 28.21
N THR A 418 -36.88 -0.58 29.13
CA THR A 418 -36.84 -1.30 30.41
C THR A 418 -36.96 -2.83 30.25
N GLN A 419 -37.72 -3.28 29.25
CA GLN A 419 -37.80 -4.71 28.90
C GLN A 419 -36.53 -5.23 28.21
N GLN A 420 -35.91 -4.42 27.35
CA GLN A 420 -34.64 -4.78 26.68
C GLN A 420 -33.48 -4.84 27.67
N ASP A 421 -33.42 -3.94 28.64
CA ASP A 421 -32.38 -3.97 29.69
C ASP A 421 -32.56 -5.17 30.63
N ARG A 422 -33.82 -5.57 30.96
CA ARG A 422 -34.10 -6.80 31.71
C ARG A 422 -33.68 -8.06 30.93
N ALA A 423 -33.98 -8.13 29.64
CA ALA A 423 -33.59 -9.25 28.79
C ALA A 423 -32.06 -9.38 28.60
N ASN A 424 -31.34 -8.26 28.54
CA ASN A 424 -29.89 -8.22 28.46
C ASN A 424 -29.23 -8.62 29.81
N THR A 425 -29.81 -8.23 30.92
CA THR A 425 -29.36 -8.63 32.27
C THR A 425 -29.53 -10.12 32.51
N GLU A 426 -30.66 -10.72 32.11
CA GLU A 426 -30.88 -12.16 32.17
C GLU A 426 -29.98 -12.97 31.24
N LYS A 427 -29.58 -12.42 30.06
CA LYS A 427 -28.58 -13.04 29.14
C LYS A 427 -27.18 -13.00 29.71
N LEU A 428 -26.82 -11.91 30.41
CA LEU A 428 -25.52 -11.77 31.06
C LEU A 428 -25.37 -12.70 32.28
N GLU A 429 -26.45 -12.94 33.05
CA GLU A 429 -26.42 -13.89 34.15
C GLU A 429 -26.36 -15.36 33.69
N LYS A 430 -26.92 -15.70 32.53
CA LYS A 430 -26.87 -17.05 31.95
C LYS A 430 -25.56 -17.37 31.21
N SER A 431 -24.73 -16.37 30.90
CA SER A 431 -23.43 -16.54 30.20
C SER A 431 -22.21 -16.42 31.11
N ALA A 432 -22.37 -16.25 32.42
CA ALA A 432 -21.24 -16.20 33.34
C ALA A 432 -20.62 -17.59 33.49
N PRO A 433 -19.29 -17.73 33.29
CA PRO A 433 -18.62 -19.00 33.51
C PRO A 433 -18.64 -19.38 35.01
N PRO A 434 -18.63 -20.67 35.36
CA PRO A 434 -18.69 -21.12 36.74
C PRO A 434 -17.50 -20.54 37.53
N ARG A 435 -17.78 -19.96 38.69
CA ARG A 435 -16.77 -19.47 39.62
C ARG A 435 -15.83 -20.62 40.01
N ILE A 436 -14.57 -20.49 39.62
CA ILE A 436 -13.48 -21.36 40.09
C ILE A 436 -13.26 -21.05 41.58
N ARG A 437 -13.41 -22.07 42.43
CA ARG A 437 -13.10 -22.00 43.86
C ARG A 437 -11.58 -21.76 44.03
N THR A 438 -11.23 -20.79 44.84
CA THR A 438 -9.87 -20.30 45.16
C THR A 438 -9.06 -21.25 46.04
N GLU A 439 -9.21 -22.56 45.96
CA GLU A 439 -8.48 -23.49 46.86
C GLU A 439 -7.37 -24.29 46.21
N ASP A 440 -7.14 -24.21 44.88
CA ASP A 440 -6.19 -25.11 44.20
C ASP A 440 -4.96 -24.42 43.55
N LEU A 441 -4.50 -23.29 44.07
CA LEU A 441 -3.25 -22.71 43.61
C LEU A 441 -2.24 -22.53 44.77
N ARG A 442 -1.73 -23.68 45.26
CA ARG A 442 -0.40 -23.71 45.91
C ARG A 442 0.67 -23.79 44.83
N ILE A 443 1.19 -22.66 44.45
CA ILE A 443 2.41 -22.60 43.63
C ILE A 443 3.59 -22.75 44.54
N LYS A 444 4.32 -23.89 44.40
CA LYS A 444 5.67 -24.05 44.93
C LYS A 444 6.62 -23.13 44.16
N SER A 445 7.25 -22.21 44.85
CA SER A 445 8.42 -21.50 44.36
C SER A 445 9.60 -22.46 44.24
N PRO A 446 10.40 -22.45 43.22
CA PRO A 446 11.77 -22.92 43.27
C PRO A 446 12.70 -21.75 43.63
N MET A 447 13.48 -21.95 44.66
CA MET A 447 14.72 -21.25 44.84
C MET A 447 15.71 -21.66 43.72
N LEU A 448 16.30 -20.74 43.08
CA LEU A 448 17.69 -20.36 42.84
C LEU A 448 17.76 -19.46 41.64
#